data_d8be627ed278c31bdc030f4397db380d
#
_entry.id   d8be627ed278c31bdc030f4397db380d
#
_cell.length_a   1.000
_cell.length_b   1.000
_cell.length_c   1.000
_cell.angle_alpha   90.00
_cell.angle_beta   90.00
_cell.angle_gamma   90.00
#
_symmetry.space_group_name_H-M   'P 1'
#
loop_
_entity.id
_entity.type
_entity.pdbx_description
1 polymer ?
#
loop_
_entity_poly.entity_id
_entity_poly.type
_entity_poly.pdbx_seq_one_letter_code
_entity_poly.pdbx_strand_id
1 'polypeptide(L)'
;MWNFGLPYKLKQLIDLVAQRNYLFTYDGEQYGPLLNVEKAIVVYTRGSRFLEGTPIPPSRFDHQATYLDFWLQLVGVRDLRSVIVDNAWNRDRKESEVSLAGGKTTLEGLVEWFLGTSQKAPATCNASDLRIGGTAPCLEKRP
;
A
#
# COMPACT_ATOMS: atom_id res chain seq x y z
N MET A 1 -2.26 1.65 -12.93
CA MET A 1 -0.82 1.99 -12.81
C MET A 1 -0.32 2.50 -14.15
N TRP A 2 0.45 3.57 -14.14
CA TRP A 2 0.98 4.21 -15.35
C TRP A 2 2.50 4.07 -15.36
N ASN A 3 3.06 3.45 -16.39
CA ASN A 3 4.51 3.25 -16.53
C ASN A 3 5.18 2.71 -15.24
N PHE A 4 4.59 1.70 -14.60
CA PHE A 4 5.07 1.06 -13.37
C PHE A 4 5.12 1.96 -12.12
N GLY A 5 4.63 3.20 -12.21
CA GLY A 5 4.66 4.15 -11.12
C GLY A 5 3.35 4.87 -10.88
N LEU A 6 3.42 6.00 -10.19
CA LEU A 6 2.28 6.88 -9.96
C LEU A 6 1.93 7.68 -11.21
N PRO A 7 0.65 8.01 -11.43
CA PRO A 7 0.26 9.03 -12.40
C PRO A 7 0.96 10.36 -12.09
N TYR A 8 1.45 11.05 -13.11
CA TYR A 8 2.20 12.29 -12.89
C TYR A 8 1.42 13.36 -12.12
N LYS A 9 0.11 13.43 -12.29
CA LYS A 9 -0.76 14.34 -11.53
C LYS A 9 -0.73 14.07 -10.03
N LEU A 10 -0.74 12.79 -9.64
CA LEU A 10 -0.63 12.41 -8.23
C LEU A 10 0.77 12.72 -7.69
N LYS A 11 1.81 12.42 -8.48
CA LYS A 11 3.18 12.78 -8.11
C LYS A 11 3.35 14.28 -7.95
N GLN A 12 2.80 15.07 -8.87
CA GLN A 12 2.81 16.53 -8.80
C GLN A 12 2.11 17.05 -7.53
N LEU A 13 0.95 16.47 -7.19
CA LEU A 13 0.25 16.81 -5.93
C LEU A 13 1.13 16.51 -4.72
N ILE A 14 1.72 15.33 -4.66
CA ILE A 14 2.63 14.94 -3.58
C ILE A 14 3.78 15.95 -3.45
N ASP A 15 4.42 16.32 -4.54
CA ASP A 15 5.55 17.26 -4.55
C ASP A 15 5.14 18.68 -4.09
N LEU A 16 3.92 19.08 -4.40
CA LEU A 16 3.40 20.38 -3.97
C LEU A 16 3.04 20.42 -2.48
N VAL A 17 2.46 19.34 -1.96
CA VAL A 17 1.97 19.30 -0.57
C VAL A 17 3.04 18.82 0.41
N ALA A 18 4.03 18.04 -0.03
CA ALA A 18 5.09 17.48 0.81
C ALA A 18 6.11 18.55 1.21
N GLN A 19 5.67 19.53 1.98
CA GLN A 19 6.50 20.63 2.46
C GLN A 19 7.00 20.34 3.88
N ARG A 20 8.29 20.60 4.12
CA ARG A 20 8.89 20.54 5.46
C ARG A 20 8.15 21.49 6.42
N ASN A 21 7.89 21.03 7.62
CA ASN A 21 7.16 21.73 8.67
C ASN A 21 5.64 21.90 8.40
N TYR A 22 5.11 21.33 7.31
CA TYR A 22 3.66 21.23 7.04
C TYR A 22 3.17 19.78 7.09
N LEU A 23 3.83 18.86 6.43
CA LEU A 23 3.47 17.44 6.45
C LEU A 23 4.46 16.57 7.22
N PHE A 24 5.71 16.98 7.31
CA PHE A 24 6.75 16.27 8.03
C PHE A 24 7.79 17.24 8.60
N THR A 25 8.50 16.80 9.61
CA THR A 25 9.70 17.46 10.15
C THR A 25 10.95 16.70 9.72
N TYR A 26 12.08 17.37 9.76
CA TYR A 26 13.41 16.76 9.61
C TYR A 26 14.39 17.52 10.52
N ASP A 27 15.00 16.80 11.46
CA ASP A 27 15.92 17.37 12.46
C ASP A 27 17.40 17.34 12.04
N GLY A 28 17.71 16.74 10.90
CA GLY A 28 19.06 16.51 10.39
C GLY A 28 19.42 15.01 10.34
N GLU A 29 18.72 14.18 11.09
CA GLU A 29 18.95 12.73 11.15
C GLU A 29 17.68 11.94 10.84
N GLN A 30 16.51 12.37 11.33
CA GLN A 30 15.26 11.64 11.22
C GLN A 30 14.11 12.50 10.67
N TYR A 31 13.20 11.81 9.99
CA TYR A 31 11.93 12.39 9.57
C TYR A 31 10.86 12.10 10.61
N GLY A 32 10.07 13.12 10.96
CA GLY A 32 8.91 13.00 11.84
C GLY A 32 7.62 13.37 11.11
N PRO A 33 6.56 12.56 11.20
CA PRO A 33 5.27 12.87 10.61
C PRO A 33 4.58 14.02 11.36
N LEU A 34 3.85 14.86 10.63
CA LEU A 34 3.00 15.92 11.22
C LEU A 34 1.52 15.62 11.10
N LEU A 35 1.11 14.69 10.24
CA LEU A 35 -0.27 14.22 10.21
C LEU A 35 -0.49 13.13 11.27
N ASN A 36 -1.73 13.01 11.70
CA ASN A 36 -2.18 11.99 12.63
C ASN A 36 -3.40 11.27 12.04
N VAL A 37 -3.15 10.47 11.00
CA VAL A 37 -4.19 9.68 10.34
C VAL A 37 -4.12 8.26 10.90
N GLU A 38 -5.21 7.85 11.57
CA GLU A 38 -5.24 6.54 12.22
C GLU A 38 -5.26 5.40 11.20
N LYS A 39 -6.13 5.51 10.19
CA LYS A 39 -6.34 4.46 9.20
C LYS A 39 -6.44 5.04 7.79
N ALA A 40 -5.93 4.30 6.82
CA ALA A 40 -6.15 4.59 5.41
C ALA A 40 -6.31 3.31 4.60
N ILE A 41 -7.09 3.38 3.53
CA ILE A 41 -7.19 2.32 2.52
C ILE A 41 -6.74 2.90 1.19
N VAL A 42 -5.84 2.20 0.51
CA VAL A 42 -5.41 2.54 -0.84
C VAL A 42 -5.82 1.43 -1.81
N VAL A 43 -6.42 1.81 -2.93
CA VAL A 43 -6.78 0.87 -3.98
C VAL A 43 -5.86 1.08 -5.18
N TYR A 44 -5.09 0.06 -5.51
CA TYR A 44 -4.20 0.03 -6.67
C TYR A 44 -4.82 -0.77 -7.80
N THR A 45 -4.85 -0.20 -9.00
CA THR A 45 -5.26 -0.92 -10.20
C THR A 45 -4.07 -1.07 -11.15
N ARG A 46 -3.88 -2.28 -11.68
CA ARG A 46 -2.77 -2.63 -12.58
C ARG A 46 -3.30 -3.35 -13.80
N GLY A 47 -2.76 -3.02 -14.96
CA GLY A 47 -3.10 -3.70 -16.22
C GLY A 47 -2.59 -5.14 -16.25
N SER A 48 -1.40 -5.38 -15.68
CA SER A 48 -0.74 -6.68 -15.63
C SER A 48 -0.71 -7.24 -14.20
N ARG A 49 -0.52 -8.55 -14.10
CA ARG A 49 -0.26 -9.20 -12.81
C ARG A 49 1.25 -9.27 -12.58
N PHE A 50 1.68 -8.84 -11.41
CA PHE A 50 3.05 -9.00 -10.95
C PHE A 50 3.11 -10.13 -9.94
N LEU A 51 3.95 -11.14 -10.23
CA LEU A 51 4.11 -12.29 -9.35
C LEU A 51 5.61 -12.54 -9.11
N GLU A 52 5.96 -12.83 -7.86
CA GLU A 52 7.33 -13.27 -7.55
C GLU A 52 7.67 -14.57 -8.28
N GLY A 53 8.93 -14.71 -8.68
CA GLY A 53 9.40 -15.85 -9.46
C GLY A 53 9.06 -15.80 -10.95
N THR A 54 8.42 -14.72 -11.43
CA THR A 54 8.17 -14.49 -12.86
C THR A 54 9.12 -13.45 -13.44
N PRO A 55 9.17 -13.26 -14.77
CA PRO A 55 9.96 -12.18 -15.39
C PRO A 55 9.56 -10.76 -14.95
N ILE A 56 8.38 -10.60 -14.37
CA ILE A 56 7.84 -9.30 -13.89
C ILE A 56 7.47 -9.36 -12.40
N PRO A 57 8.44 -9.60 -11.51
CA PRO A 57 8.18 -9.64 -10.07
C PRO A 57 7.82 -8.25 -9.53
N PRO A 58 6.91 -8.16 -8.53
CA PRO A 58 6.53 -6.89 -7.92
C PRO A 58 7.71 -6.15 -7.30
N SER A 59 8.68 -6.84 -6.74
CA SER A 59 9.91 -6.26 -6.18
C SER A 59 10.72 -5.39 -7.16
N ARG A 60 10.58 -5.62 -8.47
CA ARG A 60 11.29 -4.86 -9.51
C ARG A 60 10.38 -3.89 -10.29
N PHE A 61 9.09 -4.13 -10.31
CA PHE A 61 8.16 -3.44 -11.21
C PHE A 61 7.08 -2.63 -10.48
N ASP A 62 6.86 -2.88 -9.18
CA ASP A 62 5.85 -2.16 -8.42
C ASP A 62 6.44 -0.92 -7.73
N HIS A 63 6.65 0.12 -8.51
CA HIS A 63 7.03 1.42 -7.95
C HIS A 63 5.81 2.27 -7.55
N GLN A 64 4.60 1.80 -7.80
CA GLN A 64 3.38 2.50 -7.44
C GLN A 64 3.07 2.31 -5.94
N ALA A 65 2.87 1.06 -5.50
CA ALA A 65 2.54 0.78 -4.11
C ALA A 65 3.73 1.10 -3.19
N THR A 66 4.93 0.66 -3.55
CA THR A 66 6.14 0.92 -2.76
C THR A 66 6.34 2.40 -2.45
N TYR A 67 6.18 3.27 -3.45
CA TYR A 67 6.38 4.71 -3.25
C TYR A 67 5.24 5.33 -2.45
N LEU A 68 3.98 5.04 -2.81
CA LEU A 68 2.82 5.69 -2.17
C LEU A 68 2.63 5.22 -0.72
N ASP A 69 2.83 3.95 -0.43
CA ASP A 69 2.77 3.40 0.93
C ASP A 69 3.86 4.03 1.80
N PHE A 70 5.09 4.11 1.30
CA PHE A 70 6.17 4.81 1.99
C PHE A 70 5.80 6.28 2.29
N TRP A 71 5.31 7.02 1.30
CA TRP A 71 4.97 8.43 1.47
C TRP A 71 3.84 8.64 2.48
N LEU A 72 2.78 7.82 2.42
CA LEU A 72 1.66 7.91 3.36
C LEU A 72 2.10 7.64 4.80
N GLN A 73 2.97 6.66 5.01
CA GLN A 73 3.55 6.38 6.33
C GLN A 73 4.46 7.52 6.80
N LEU A 74 5.29 8.07 5.91
CA LEU A 74 6.18 9.20 6.20
C LEU A 74 5.41 10.41 6.70
N VAL A 75 4.24 10.69 6.14
CA VAL A 75 3.42 11.84 6.55
C VAL A 75 2.53 11.57 7.76
N GLY A 76 2.38 10.32 8.20
CA GLY A 76 1.74 9.97 9.48
C GLY A 76 0.49 9.11 9.41
N VAL A 77 0.31 8.34 8.34
CA VAL A 77 -0.70 7.27 8.31
C VAL A 77 -0.19 6.07 9.13
N ARG A 78 -0.92 5.68 10.18
CA ARG A 78 -0.46 4.64 11.13
C ARG A 78 -0.81 3.22 10.70
N ASP A 79 -2.05 2.99 10.31
CA ASP A 79 -2.54 1.69 9.83
C ASP A 79 -3.00 1.85 8.38
N LEU A 80 -2.11 1.49 7.46
CA LEU A 80 -2.33 1.56 6.03
C LEU A 80 -2.64 0.17 5.49
N ARG A 81 -3.77 0.04 4.81
CA ARG A 81 -4.13 -1.18 4.10
C ARG A 81 -4.35 -0.91 2.63
N SER A 82 -3.98 -1.89 1.80
CA SER A 82 -4.09 -1.75 0.37
C SER A 82 -4.86 -2.91 -0.27
N VAL A 83 -5.60 -2.57 -1.32
CA VAL A 83 -6.24 -3.52 -2.21
C VAL A 83 -5.56 -3.39 -3.57
N ILE A 84 -5.07 -4.51 -4.10
CA ILE A 84 -4.43 -4.56 -5.40
C ILE A 84 -5.36 -5.30 -6.36
N VAL A 85 -5.77 -4.62 -7.44
CA VAL A 85 -6.54 -5.20 -8.54
C VAL A 85 -5.61 -5.34 -9.74
N ASP A 86 -5.06 -6.54 -9.90
CA ASP A 86 -4.20 -6.89 -11.02
C ASP A 86 -5.03 -7.30 -12.26
N ASN A 87 -4.39 -7.43 -13.42
CA ASN A 87 -5.03 -7.85 -14.67
C ASN A 87 -6.24 -7.01 -15.10
N ALA A 88 -6.34 -5.76 -14.63
CA ALA A 88 -7.48 -4.90 -14.99
C ALA A 88 -7.57 -4.62 -16.50
N TRP A 89 -6.49 -4.88 -17.24
CA TRP A 89 -6.43 -4.76 -18.68
C TRP A 89 -5.91 -6.05 -19.35
N ASN A 90 -6.59 -7.16 -19.08
CA ASN A 90 -6.30 -8.42 -19.75
C ASN A 90 -7.09 -8.55 -21.06
N ARG A 91 -6.52 -9.25 -22.05
CA ARG A 91 -7.22 -9.63 -23.28
C ARG A 91 -8.40 -10.57 -22.99
N ASP A 92 -8.25 -11.44 -21.99
CA ASP A 92 -9.36 -12.23 -21.47
C ASP A 92 -10.16 -11.40 -20.45
N ARG A 93 -11.35 -10.97 -20.88
CA ARG A 93 -12.26 -10.20 -20.01
C ARG A 93 -12.68 -10.95 -18.77
N LYS A 94 -12.77 -12.28 -18.82
CA LYS A 94 -13.16 -13.09 -17.65
C LYS A 94 -12.14 -13.00 -16.54
N GLU A 95 -10.83 -13.01 -16.87
CA GLU A 95 -9.79 -12.83 -15.88
C GLU A 95 -9.83 -11.43 -15.26
N SER A 96 -10.11 -10.40 -16.04
CA SER A 96 -10.28 -9.04 -15.52
C SER A 96 -11.49 -8.93 -14.59
N GLU A 97 -12.61 -9.54 -14.94
CA GLU A 97 -13.84 -9.57 -14.13
C GLU A 97 -13.62 -10.31 -12.80
N VAL A 98 -12.92 -11.44 -12.83
CA VAL A 98 -12.55 -12.19 -11.60
C VAL A 98 -11.65 -11.35 -10.70
N SER A 99 -10.65 -10.68 -11.25
CA SER A 99 -9.76 -9.82 -10.49
C SER A 99 -10.49 -8.63 -9.86
N LEU A 100 -11.38 -7.98 -10.60
CA LEU A 100 -12.22 -6.90 -10.10
C LEU A 100 -13.17 -7.36 -9.00
N ALA A 101 -13.82 -8.51 -9.17
CA ALA A 101 -14.71 -9.09 -8.16
C ALA A 101 -13.93 -9.42 -6.87
N GLY A 102 -12.74 -10.02 -6.98
CA GLY A 102 -11.88 -10.30 -5.85
C GLY A 102 -11.44 -9.03 -5.12
N GLY A 103 -11.05 -7.99 -5.88
CA GLY A 103 -10.71 -6.69 -5.31
C GLY A 103 -11.87 -6.04 -4.57
N LYS A 104 -13.09 -6.13 -5.12
CA LYS A 104 -14.31 -5.64 -4.48
C LYS A 104 -14.57 -6.34 -3.15
N THR A 105 -14.53 -7.67 -3.13
CA THR A 105 -14.73 -8.44 -1.89
C THR A 105 -13.68 -8.09 -0.82
N THR A 106 -12.43 -7.94 -1.22
CA THR A 106 -11.36 -7.52 -0.30
C THR A 106 -11.64 -6.12 0.26
N LEU A 107 -12.05 -5.19 -0.60
CA LEU A 107 -12.37 -3.83 -0.19
C LEU A 107 -13.56 -3.79 0.78
N GLU A 108 -14.61 -4.56 0.54
CA GLU A 108 -15.77 -4.67 1.43
C GLU A 108 -15.36 -5.10 2.84
N GLY A 109 -14.50 -6.11 2.97
CA GLY A 109 -13.93 -6.51 4.26
C GLY A 109 -13.08 -5.43 4.93
N LEU A 110 -12.35 -4.64 4.15
CA LEU A 110 -11.56 -3.53 4.67
C LEU A 110 -12.42 -2.33 5.10
N VAL A 111 -13.57 -2.11 4.48
CA VAL A 111 -14.51 -1.05 4.88
C VAL A 111 -15.04 -1.31 6.29
N GLU A 112 -15.41 -2.55 6.62
CA GLU A 112 -15.82 -2.92 7.97
C GLU A 112 -14.73 -2.64 9.01
N TRP A 113 -13.50 -3.00 8.70
CA TRP A 113 -12.35 -2.67 9.55
C TRP A 113 -12.15 -1.15 9.68
N PHE A 114 -12.26 -0.40 8.59
CA PHE A 114 -12.08 1.05 8.57
C PHE A 114 -13.12 1.76 9.44
N LEU A 115 -14.37 1.34 9.36
CA LEU A 115 -15.49 1.88 10.15
C LEU A 115 -15.50 1.41 11.61
N GLY A 116 -14.61 0.50 12.00
CA GLY A 116 -14.56 -0.02 13.37
C GLY A 116 -15.70 -0.98 13.74
N THR A 117 -16.44 -1.49 12.76
CA THR A 117 -17.57 -2.39 12.97
C THR A 117 -17.16 -3.85 13.14
N SER A 118 -15.92 -4.21 12.79
CA SER A 118 -15.37 -5.57 12.95
C SER A 118 -14.18 -5.57 13.91
N GLN A 119 -14.28 -6.37 14.99
CA GLN A 119 -13.20 -6.54 15.97
C GLN A 119 -12.08 -7.49 15.49
N LYS A 120 -12.13 -8.04 14.30
CA LYS A 120 -11.12 -9.01 13.85
C LYS A 120 -10.94 -8.99 12.33
N ALA A 121 -9.97 -8.23 11.86
CA ALA A 121 -9.51 -8.41 10.50
C ALA A 121 -8.69 -9.69 10.36
N PRO A 122 -8.85 -10.47 9.28
CA PRO A 122 -7.91 -11.54 8.98
C PRO A 122 -6.51 -10.93 8.78
N ALA A 123 -5.52 -11.53 9.43
CA ALA A 123 -4.13 -11.17 9.24
C ALA A 123 -3.72 -11.51 7.80
N THR A 124 -3.85 -10.55 6.91
CA THR A 124 -3.19 -10.62 5.61
C THR A 124 -1.76 -10.16 5.82
N CYS A 125 -0.79 -11.05 5.59
CA CYS A 125 0.61 -10.70 5.53
C CYS A 125 0.77 -9.51 4.57
N ASN A 126 1.06 -8.35 5.11
CA ASN A 126 1.46 -7.20 4.32
C ASN A 126 2.89 -7.43 3.81
N ALA A 127 3.13 -7.05 2.56
CA ALA A 127 4.47 -6.98 1.98
C ALA A 127 5.42 -6.03 2.73
N SER A 128 4.99 -5.42 3.83
CA SER A 128 5.76 -4.55 4.73
C SER A 128 6.72 -5.29 5.68
N ASP A 129 6.79 -6.63 5.65
CA ASP A 129 7.79 -7.39 6.41
C ASP A 129 9.17 -7.46 5.74
N LEU A 130 9.36 -6.77 4.63
CA LEU A 130 10.68 -6.53 4.05
C LEU A 130 11.41 -5.42 4.82
N ARG A 131 11.87 -5.75 6.01
CA ARG A 131 12.88 -4.94 6.72
C ARG A 131 14.19 -4.99 5.93
N ILE A 132 14.65 -3.83 5.53
CA ILE A 132 16.04 -3.63 5.17
C ILE A 132 16.85 -3.78 6.47
N GLY A 133 17.49 -4.94 6.62
CA GLY A 133 18.55 -5.20 7.61
C GLY A 133 18.11 -5.39 9.05
N GLY A 134 18.22 -6.61 9.56
CA GLY A 134 18.27 -6.88 10.98
C GLY A 134 17.34 -7.99 11.47
N THR A 135 17.94 -9.11 11.76
CA THR A 135 17.38 -10.26 12.47
C THR A 135 16.79 -9.88 13.83
N ALA A 136 15.49 -10.11 14.03
CA ALA A 136 14.95 -10.34 15.36
C ALA A 136 13.70 -11.25 15.27
N PRO A 137 13.60 -12.29 16.12
CA PRO A 137 12.54 -13.27 16.05
C PRO A 137 11.24 -12.75 16.69
N CYS A 138 10.11 -13.19 16.15
CA CYS A 138 8.81 -13.09 16.80
C CYS A 138 8.88 -13.66 18.22
N LEU A 139 8.76 -12.80 19.22
CA LEU A 139 8.54 -13.24 20.60
C LEU A 139 7.06 -13.55 20.82
N GLU A 140 6.79 -14.82 20.84
CA GLU A 140 5.58 -15.46 21.36
C GLU A 140 5.39 -15.08 22.81
N LYS A 141 4.38 -14.27 23.14
CA LYS A 141 3.92 -14.14 24.53
C LYS A 141 2.88 -15.20 24.77
N ARG A 142 3.24 -16.22 25.51
CA ARG A 142 2.32 -17.13 26.23
C ARG A 142 1.97 -16.57 27.60
N PRO A 143 0.91 -17.14 28.17
CA PRO A 143 -0.04 -16.52 29.11
C PRO A 143 0.54 -16.16 30.44
#